data_f4335896f54766604347765fbb2e542f
#
_entry.id   f4335896f54766604347765fbb2e542f
#
_cell.length_a   1.000
_cell.length_b   1.000
_cell.length_c   1.000
_cell.angle_alpha   90.00
_cell.angle_beta   90.00
_cell.angle_gamma   90.00
#
_symmetry.space_group_name_H-M   'P 1'
#
loop_
_entity.id
_entity.type
_entity.pdbx_description
1 polymer ?
#
loop_
_entity_poly.entity_id
_entity_poly.type
_entity_poly.pdbx_seq_one_letter_code
_entity_poly.pdbx_strand_id
1 'polypeptide(L)'
;GSEMCIRDSDKAKLINITQIGGSRDLKGGQAIDRTGVRLGLSFPCGKELERLASESEHKIKPKASVDGLYCSLSGIENQCMKLIDDSCSVADVAAYCIDCVCLAVEKMTVNLRHEYKDIPIIYAGGVMSNRFIKSKLEKYGSFAEPEFSSDNAVGVAVYAAIRKGKIKI
;
A
#
# COMPACT_ATOMS: atom_id res chain seq x y z
N GLY A 1 -0.33 7.91 -2.20
CA GLY A 1 -1.68 7.72 -1.70
C GLY A 1 -2.13 6.28 -1.78
N SER A 2 -3.22 5.94 -1.10
CA SER A 2 -3.84 4.61 -1.17
C SER A 2 -4.89 4.63 -2.29
N GLU A 3 -4.43 4.59 -3.52
CA GLU A 3 -5.27 4.74 -4.71
C GLU A 3 -4.98 3.61 -5.70
N MET A 4 -6.01 3.17 -6.40
CA MET A 4 -5.90 2.32 -7.57
C MET A 4 -6.25 3.11 -8.82
N CYS A 5 -5.34 3.12 -9.78
CA CYS A 5 -5.52 3.87 -11.03
C CYS A 5 -5.25 2.98 -12.23
N ILE A 6 -6.07 3.09 -13.26
CA ILE A 6 -5.74 2.62 -14.60
C ILE A 6 -4.96 3.74 -15.30
N ARG A 7 -3.83 3.36 -15.91
CA ARG A 7 -3.01 4.23 -16.74
C ARG A 7 -2.97 3.68 -18.14
N ASP A 8 -3.38 4.47 -19.09
CA ASP A 8 -3.39 4.11 -20.51
C ASP A 8 -2.72 5.21 -21.33
N SER A 9 -2.20 4.88 -22.52
CA SER A 9 -1.58 5.83 -23.43
C SER A 9 -2.36 5.86 -24.75
N ASP A 10 -2.77 7.01 -25.16
CA ASP A 10 -3.40 7.25 -26.47
C ASP A 10 -2.36 7.39 -27.61
N LYS A 11 -2.87 7.50 -28.87
CA LYS A 11 -2.03 7.70 -30.06
C LYS A 11 -1.19 8.99 -30.01
N ALA A 12 -1.57 9.95 -29.17
CA ALA A 12 -0.84 11.19 -28.95
C ALA A 12 0.24 11.06 -27.86
N LYS A 13 0.49 9.83 -27.36
CA LYS A 13 1.42 9.53 -26.25
C LYS A 13 1.08 10.25 -24.95
N LEU A 14 -0.19 10.54 -24.75
CA LEU A 14 -0.70 11.06 -23.48
C LEU A 14 -1.03 9.90 -22.56
N ILE A 15 -0.60 10.00 -21.32
CA ILE A 15 -1.01 9.04 -20.29
C ILE A 15 -2.32 9.53 -19.68
N ASN A 16 -3.38 8.76 -19.89
CA ASN A 16 -4.65 8.94 -19.22
C ASN A 16 -4.62 8.20 -17.89
N ILE A 17 -4.97 8.87 -16.82
CA ILE A 17 -4.99 8.28 -15.47
C ILE A 17 -6.42 8.37 -14.97
N THR A 18 -7.02 7.21 -14.69
CA THR A 18 -8.35 7.13 -14.11
C THR A 18 -8.25 6.43 -12.75
N GLN A 19 -8.66 7.11 -11.71
CA GLN A 19 -8.78 6.49 -10.39
C GLN A 19 -10.01 5.57 -10.39
N ILE A 20 -9.80 4.30 -10.06
CA ILE A 20 -10.85 3.27 -10.04
C ILE A 20 -11.13 2.74 -8.64
N GLY A 21 -10.28 3.04 -7.67
CA GLY A 21 -10.41 2.58 -6.30
C GLY A 21 -9.46 3.28 -5.35
N GLY A 22 -9.52 2.88 -4.08
CA GLY A 22 -8.65 3.43 -3.05
C GLY A 22 -9.21 3.31 -1.64
N SER A 23 -8.60 4.00 -0.69
CA SER A 23 -9.14 4.08 0.66
C SER A 23 -10.18 5.19 0.78
N ARG A 24 -11.30 4.87 1.44
CA ARG A 24 -12.42 5.81 1.69
C ARG A 24 -12.15 6.72 2.89
N ASP A 25 -11.23 6.38 3.76
CA ASP A 25 -10.99 7.08 5.01
C ASP A 25 -9.49 7.35 5.24
N LEU A 26 -8.78 6.40 5.80
CA LEU A 26 -7.39 6.51 6.20
C LEU A 26 -6.46 5.91 5.15
N LYS A 27 -5.35 6.57 4.83
CA LYS A 27 -4.33 6.02 3.92
C LYS A 27 -3.52 4.93 4.62
N GLY A 28 -3.05 3.91 3.87
CA GLY A 28 -2.29 2.80 4.44
C GLY A 28 -1.04 3.23 5.21
N GLY A 29 -0.28 4.19 4.67
CA GLY A 29 0.86 4.78 5.37
C GLY A 29 0.47 5.45 6.68
N GLN A 30 -0.67 6.16 6.69
CA GLN A 30 -1.18 6.79 7.92
C GLN A 30 -1.59 5.77 8.98
N ALA A 31 -2.20 4.64 8.58
CA ALA A 31 -2.55 3.57 9.53
C ALA A 31 -1.28 3.00 10.19
N ILE A 32 -0.24 2.76 9.40
CA ILE A 32 1.07 2.30 9.85
C ILE A 32 1.73 3.31 10.78
N ASP A 33 1.80 4.58 10.36
CA ASP A 33 2.48 5.63 11.12
C ASP A 33 1.76 5.94 12.44
N ARG A 34 0.42 6.02 12.44
CA ARG A 34 -0.36 6.27 13.65
C ARG A 34 -0.23 5.12 14.66
N THR A 35 -0.28 3.86 14.17
CA THR A 35 -0.03 2.69 15.03
C THR A 35 1.38 2.73 15.59
N GLY A 36 2.39 3.02 14.76
CA GLY A 36 3.78 3.11 15.20
C GLY A 36 4.01 4.20 16.24
N VAL A 37 3.50 5.41 16.04
CA VAL A 37 3.57 6.51 17.03
C VAL A 37 2.90 6.09 18.34
N ARG A 38 1.77 5.41 18.30
CA ARG A 38 1.08 4.93 19.49
C ARG A 38 1.89 3.85 20.25
N LEU A 39 2.70 3.09 19.53
CA LEU A 39 3.67 2.13 20.11
C LEU A 39 4.98 2.80 20.58
N GLY A 40 5.08 4.14 20.48
CA GLY A 40 6.26 4.90 20.92
C GLY A 40 7.36 5.03 19.86
N LEU A 41 7.08 4.68 18.59
CA LEU A 41 8.05 4.82 17.51
C LEU A 41 8.12 6.25 16.98
N SER A 42 9.27 6.62 16.43
CA SER A 42 9.47 7.90 15.75
C SER A 42 8.95 7.88 14.32
N PHE A 43 8.25 8.93 13.91
CA PHE A 43 7.81 9.11 12.52
C PHE A 43 9.01 9.36 11.58
N PRO A 44 9.05 8.76 10.36
CA PRO A 44 8.09 7.79 9.81
C PRO A 44 8.30 6.38 10.35
N CYS A 45 7.21 5.71 10.75
CA CYS A 45 7.28 4.46 11.51
C CYS A 45 7.44 3.20 10.66
N GLY A 46 7.25 3.27 9.34
CA GLY A 46 7.09 2.10 8.48
C GLY A 46 8.19 1.04 8.61
N LYS A 47 9.47 1.44 8.57
CA LYS A 47 10.61 0.50 8.67
C LYS A 47 10.72 -0.14 10.04
N GLU A 48 10.54 0.66 11.09
CA GLU A 48 10.65 0.15 12.46
C GLU A 48 9.46 -0.72 12.83
N LEU A 49 8.25 -0.37 12.35
CA LEU A 49 7.07 -1.21 12.52
C LEU A 49 7.24 -2.57 11.80
N GLU A 50 7.85 -2.57 10.61
CA GLU A 50 8.17 -3.79 9.87
C GLU A 50 9.17 -4.67 10.64
N ARG A 51 10.22 -4.06 11.23
CA ARG A 51 11.19 -4.77 12.05
C ARG A 51 10.51 -5.42 13.26
N LEU A 52 9.71 -4.67 14.01
CA LEU A 52 8.96 -5.19 15.16
C LEU A 52 8.01 -6.31 14.74
N ALA A 53 7.30 -6.17 13.64
CA ALA A 53 6.39 -7.20 13.13
C ALA A 53 7.11 -8.53 12.83
N SER A 54 8.39 -8.48 12.45
CA SER A 54 9.18 -9.68 12.21
C SER A 54 9.52 -10.47 13.48
N GLU A 55 9.38 -9.86 14.66
CA GLU A 55 9.60 -10.45 15.97
C GLU A 55 8.32 -11.02 16.60
N SER A 56 7.17 -10.94 15.90
CA SER A 56 5.89 -11.42 16.41
C SER A 56 5.87 -12.94 16.54
N GLU A 57 5.52 -13.41 17.72
CA GLU A 57 5.36 -14.82 18.05
C GLU A 57 3.90 -15.29 17.94
N HIS A 58 2.94 -14.38 18.08
CA HIS A 58 1.52 -14.67 18.08
C HIS A 58 0.81 -14.06 16.90
N LYS A 59 0.25 -14.90 16.02
CA LYS A 59 -0.50 -14.43 14.86
C LYS A 59 -1.95 -14.11 15.23
N ILE A 60 -2.25 -12.82 15.29
CA ILE A 60 -3.62 -12.32 15.39
C ILE A 60 -4.23 -12.34 14.00
N LYS A 61 -5.42 -12.94 13.84
CA LYS A 61 -6.10 -13.05 12.54
C LYS A 61 -6.42 -11.67 11.98
N PRO A 62 -5.84 -11.26 10.84
CA PRO A 62 -6.07 -9.95 10.27
C PRO A 62 -7.51 -9.78 9.77
N LYS A 63 -8.01 -8.54 9.79
CA LYS A 63 -9.32 -8.15 9.28
C LYS A 63 -9.15 -6.98 8.32
N ALA A 64 -9.91 -6.98 7.23
CA ALA A 64 -9.94 -5.87 6.29
C ALA A 64 -11.38 -5.66 5.78
N SER A 65 -11.81 -4.40 5.80
CA SER A 65 -13.06 -3.95 5.22
C SER A 65 -12.79 -3.52 3.78
N VAL A 66 -13.26 -4.32 2.81
CA VAL A 66 -13.09 -4.07 1.37
C VAL A 66 -14.44 -4.28 0.69
N ASP A 67 -14.80 -3.31 -0.15
CA ASP A 67 -16.00 -3.31 -0.98
C ASP A 67 -15.60 -2.92 -2.41
N GLY A 68 -15.62 -3.90 -3.32
CA GLY A 68 -15.11 -3.75 -4.68
C GLY A 68 -13.63 -3.34 -4.68
N LEU A 69 -13.32 -2.22 -5.30
CA LEU A 69 -11.97 -1.64 -5.39
C LEU A 69 -11.69 -0.59 -4.30
N TYR A 70 -12.54 -0.51 -3.28
CA TYR A 70 -12.39 0.42 -2.17
C TYR A 70 -12.20 -0.29 -0.84
N CYS A 71 -11.41 0.30 0.05
CA CYS A 71 -11.24 -0.19 1.42
C CYS A 71 -11.47 0.91 2.46
N SER A 72 -11.64 0.50 3.72
CA SER A 72 -11.65 1.37 4.89
C SER A 72 -10.61 0.87 5.87
N LEU A 73 -9.69 1.73 6.27
CA LEU A 73 -8.54 1.38 7.09
C LEU A 73 -8.61 1.94 8.52
N SER A 74 -9.53 2.88 8.81
CA SER A 74 -9.75 3.41 10.17
C SER A 74 -10.10 2.32 11.18
N GLY A 75 -10.80 1.26 10.74
CA GLY A 75 -11.08 0.10 11.58
C GLY A 75 -9.82 -0.66 12.02
N ILE A 76 -8.75 -0.63 11.20
CA ILE A 76 -7.45 -1.22 11.54
C ILE A 76 -6.81 -0.41 12.67
N GLU A 77 -6.78 0.93 12.53
CA GLU A 77 -6.26 1.81 13.57
C GLU A 77 -6.96 1.57 14.91
N ASN A 78 -8.30 1.57 14.91
CA ASN A 78 -9.08 1.32 16.12
C ASN A 78 -8.79 -0.05 16.75
N GLN A 79 -8.64 -1.09 15.93
CA GLN A 79 -8.32 -2.42 16.44
C GLN A 79 -6.90 -2.48 17.00
N CYS A 80 -5.91 -1.83 16.37
CA CYS A 80 -4.55 -1.72 16.90
C CYS A 80 -4.55 -0.99 18.25
N MET A 81 -5.31 0.10 18.39
CA MET A 81 -5.43 0.81 19.67
C MET A 81 -5.99 -0.11 20.76
N LYS A 82 -7.03 -0.87 20.43
CA LYS A 82 -7.60 -1.84 21.38
C LYS A 82 -6.58 -2.92 21.78
N LEU A 83 -5.80 -3.46 20.84
CA LEU A 83 -4.76 -4.44 21.16
C LEU A 83 -3.66 -3.86 22.07
N ILE A 84 -3.33 -2.58 21.90
CA ILE A 84 -2.39 -1.88 22.78
C ILE A 84 -3.00 -1.75 24.19
N ASP A 85 -4.25 -1.34 24.29
CA ASP A 85 -4.96 -1.19 25.58
C ASP A 85 -5.13 -2.55 26.29
N ASP A 86 -5.31 -3.64 25.52
CA ASP A 86 -5.37 -5.03 26.00
C ASP A 86 -3.97 -5.60 26.35
N SER A 87 -2.92 -4.77 26.32
CA SER A 87 -1.53 -5.15 26.65
C SER A 87 -0.93 -6.25 25.77
N CYS A 88 -1.36 -6.34 24.52
CA CYS A 88 -0.70 -7.22 23.55
C CYS A 88 0.75 -6.76 23.30
N SER A 89 1.62 -7.69 22.93
CA SER A 89 3.02 -7.36 22.65
C SER A 89 3.13 -6.34 21.50
N VAL A 90 4.11 -5.46 21.58
CA VAL A 90 4.39 -4.45 20.55
C VAL A 90 4.60 -5.10 19.18
N ALA A 91 5.29 -6.26 19.17
CA ALA A 91 5.55 -7.03 17.96
C ALA A 91 4.25 -7.59 17.34
N ASP A 92 3.34 -8.13 18.16
CA ASP A 92 2.08 -8.68 17.67
C ASP A 92 1.14 -7.60 17.13
N VAL A 93 1.09 -6.42 17.78
CA VAL A 93 0.33 -5.27 17.29
C VAL A 93 0.90 -4.77 15.95
N ALA A 94 2.24 -4.67 15.86
CA ALA A 94 2.91 -4.26 14.62
C ALA A 94 2.61 -5.23 13.47
N ALA A 95 2.72 -6.55 13.72
CA ALA A 95 2.39 -7.58 12.76
C ALA A 95 0.93 -7.51 12.33
N TYR A 96 0.00 -7.39 13.27
CA TYR A 96 -1.42 -7.26 13.00
C TYR A 96 -1.73 -6.06 12.09
N CYS A 97 -1.14 -4.90 12.36
CA CYS A 97 -1.32 -3.70 11.55
C CYS A 97 -0.89 -3.94 10.09
N ILE A 98 0.31 -4.48 9.89
CA ILE A 98 0.84 -4.76 8.54
C ILE A 98 0.01 -5.83 7.84
N ASP A 99 -0.36 -6.90 8.54
CA ASP A 99 -1.18 -7.98 8.00
C ASP A 99 -2.56 -7.48 7.54
N CYS A 100 -3.19 -6.58 8.30
CA CYS A 100 -4.49 -6.01 7.93
C CYS A 100 -4.38 -5.11 6.69
N VAL A 101 -3.35 -4.26 6.60
CA VAL A 101 -3.10 -3.43 5.41
C VAL A 101 -2.81 -4.31 4.20
N CYS A 102 -1.97 -5.35 4.37
CA CYS A 102 -1.66 -6.32 3.33
C CYS A 102 -2.94 -7.02 2.83
N LEU A 103 -3.77 -7.51 3.75
CA LEU A 103 -5.04 -8.18 3.42
C LEU A 103 -6.01 -7.26 2.68
N ALA A 104 -6.07 -5.96 3.05
CA ALA A 104 -6.90 -4.99 2.35
C ALA A 104 -6.45 -4.85 0.90
N VAL A 105 -5.14 -4.65 0.66
CA VAL A 105 -4.58 -4.54 -0.69
C VAL A 105 -4.76 -5.83 -1.48
N GLU A 106 -4.55 -7.00 -0.85
CA GLU A 106 -4.74 -8.30 -1.52
C GLU A 106 -6.19 -8.48 -2.00
N LYS A 107 -7.19 -8.21 -1.13
CA LYS A 107 -8.60 -8.29 -1.52
C LYS A 107 -8.96 -7.33 -2.64
N MET A 108 -8.50 -6.08 -2.58
CA MET A 108 -8.70 -5.10 -3.65
C MET A 108 -8.06 -5.58 -4.96
N THR A 109 -6.86 -6.18 -4.90
CA THR A 109 -6.16 -6.73 -6.06
C THR A 109 -6.92 -7.91 -6.68
N VAL A 110 -7.46 -8.81 -5.86
CA VAL A 110 -8.28 -9.93 -6.33
C VAL A 110 -9.53 -9.40 -7.03
N ASN A 111 -10.22 -8.43 -6.43
CA ASN A 111 -11.39 -7.80 -7.05
C ASN A 111 -11.02 -7.10 -8.38
N LEU A 112 -9.88 -6.41 -8.42
CA LEU A 112 -9.36 -5.80 -9.65
C LEU A 112 -9.15 -6.85 -10.75
N ARG A 113 -8.58 -8.02 -10.43
CA ARG A 113 -8.38 -9.11 -11.39
C ARG A 113 -9.69 -9.71 -11.91
N HIS A 114 -10.75 -9.69 -11.11
CA HIS A 114 -12.08 -10.10 -11.57
C HIS A 114 -12.67 -9.10 -12.57
N GLU A 115 -12.48 -7.82 -12.35
CA GLU A 115 -13.02 -6.75 -13.18
C GLU A 115 -12.16 -6.48 -14.43
N TYR A 116 -10.82 -6.54 -14.27
CA TYR A 116 -9.82 -6.22 -15.31
C TYR A 116 -8.81 -7.37 -15.46
N LYS A 117 -9.17 -8.43 -16.17
CA LYS A 117 -8.44 -9.71 -16.18
C LYS A 117 -6.98 -9.62 -16.62
N ASP A 118 -6.69 -8.86 -17.69
CA ASP A 118 -5.40 -8.92 -18.39
C ASP A 118 -4.54 -7.66 -18.22
N ILE A 119 -4.88 -6.77 -17.30
CA ILE A 119 -4.11 -5.56 -17.06
C ILE A 119 -2.87 -5.89 -16.21
N PRO A 120 -1.65 -5.48 -16.62
CA PRO A 120 -0.49 -5.59 -15.74
C PRO A 120 -0.67 -4.71 -14.50
N ILE A 121 -0.34 -5.26 -13.33
CA ILE A 121 -0.41 -4.55 -12.05
C ILE A 121 0.98 -4.13 -11.63
N ILE A 122 1.13 -2.87 -11.25
CA ILE A 122 2.36 -2.31 -10.66
C ILE A 122 2.02 -1.74 -9.30
N TYR A 123 2.71 -2.24 -8.28
CA TYR A 123 2.63 -1.72 -6.92
C TYR A 123 3.72 -0.67 -6.72
N ALA A 124 3.34 0.50 -6.21
CA ALA A 124 4.25 1.61 -5.92
C ALA A 124 3.82 2.34 -4.64
N GLY A 125 4.76 3.07 -4.04
CA GLY A 125 4.53 3.83 -2.82
C GLY A 125 5.20 3.21 -1.59
N GLY A 126 5.40 4.02 -0.54
CA GLY A 126 6.15 3.64 0.65
C GLY A 126 5.63 2.38 1.35
N VAL A 127 4.30 2.18 1.40
CA VAL A 127 3.69 0.97 1.98
C VAL A 127 4.04 -0.26 1.17
N MET A 128 4.11 -0.15 -0.15
CA MET A 128 4.47 -1.27 -1.05
C MET A 128 5.96 -1.62 -1.01
N SER A 129 6.80 -0.79 -0.40
CA SER A 129 8.22 -1.09 -0.14
C SER A 129 8.42 -2.04 1.04
N ASN A 130 7.38 -2.31 1.83
CA ASN A 130 7.41 -3.28 2.92
C ASN A 130 7.62 -4.69 2.36
N ARG A 131 8.63 -5.41 2.90
CA ARG A 131 9.06 -6.73 2.40
C ARG A 131 8.01 -7.80 2.58
N PHE A 132 7.29 -7.77 3.71
CA PHE A 132 6.22 -8.72 3.99
C PHE A 132 5.06 -8.54 3.01
N ILE A 133 4.61 -7.29 2.79
CA ILE A 133 3.55 -6.97 1.82
C ILE A 133 3.99 -7.38 0.41
N LYS A 134 5.24 -7.07 0.03
CA LYS A 134 5.80 -7.46 -1.26
C LYS A 134 5.74 -8.97 -1.47
N SER A 135 6.25 -9.76 -0.52
CA SER A 135 6.27 -11.23 -0.63
C SER A 135 4.88 -11.86 -0.78
N LYS A 136 3.84 -11.21 -0.23
CA LYS A 136 2.46 -11.69 -0.35
C LYS A 136 1.80 -11.33 -1.68
N LEU A 137 2.16 -10.18 -2.25
CA LEU A 137 1.48 -9.61 -3.41
C LEU A 137 2.25 -9.79 -4.73
N GLU A 138 3.52 -10.20 -4.72
CA GLU A 138 4.35 -10.38 -5.93
C GLU A 138 3.76 -11.40 -6.93
N LYS A 139 2.95 -12.34 -6.46
CA LYS A 139 2.19 -13.27 -7.32
C LYS A 139 1.13 -12.60 -8.19
N TYR A 140 0.73 -11.37 -7.89
CA TYR A 140 -0.31 -10.64 -8.61
C TYR A 140 0.25 -9.58 -9.58
N GLY A 141 1.47 -9.07 -9.36
CA GLY A 141 2.03 -8.01 -10.17
C GLY A 141 3.45 -7.63 -9.79
N SER A 142 4.00 -6.66 -10.50
CA SER A 142 5.35 -6.14 -10.29
C SER A 142 5.39 -5.03 -9.25
N PHE A 143 6.54 -4.83 -8.63
CA PHE A 143 6.78 -3.75 -7.67
C PHE A 143 7.74 -2.75 -8.28
N ALA A 144 7.43 -1.46 -8.11
CA ALA A 144 8.38 -0.40 -8.42
C ALA A 144 9.59 -0.48 -7.46
N GLU A 145 10.78 -0.20 -7.98
CA GLU A 145 11.96 -0.10 -7.13
C GLU A 145 11.78 0.97 -6.04
N PRO A 146 12.32 0.75 -4.83
CA PRO A 146 12.09 1.65 -3.68
C PRO A 146 12.45 3.12 -3.97
N GLU A 147 13.50 3.36 -4.76
CA GLU A 147 13.93 4.70 -5.17
C GLU A 147 12.90 5.44 -6.04
N PHE A 148 12.06 4.70 -6.79
CA PHE A 148 10.97 5.24 -7.61
C PHE A 148 9.59 5.15 -6.94
N SER A 149 9.54 4.57 -5.75
CA SER A 149 8.28 4.27 -5.05
C SER A 149 7.79 5.39 -4.14
N SER A 150 8.66 6.33 -3.74
CA SER A 150 8.30 7.42 -2.84
C SER A 150 8.04 8.71 -3.60
N ASP A 151 8.93 9.68 -3.54
CA ASP A 151 8.78 10.95 -4.25
C ASP A 151 9.35 10.84 -5.67
N ASN A 152 8.49 10.91 -6.68
CA ASN A 152 8.86 10.59 -8.06
C ASN A 152 8.96 11.85 -8.95
N ALA A 153 9.78 12.81 -8.58
CA ALA A 153 10.09 13.97 -9.40
C ALA A 153 10.73 13.57 -10.75
N VAL A 154 11.55 12.52 -10.75
CA VAL A 154 12.19 11.98 -11.97
C VAL A 154 11.14 11.45 -12.94
N GLY A 155 10.15 10.68 -12.48
CA GLY A 155 9.08 10.17 -13.33
C GLY A 155 8.24 11.28 -13.98
N VAL A 156 7.97 12.35 -13.24
CA VAL A 156 7.28 13.55 -13.77
C VAL A 156 8.14 14.23 -14.85
N ALA A 157 9.44 14.37 -14.62
CA ALA A 157 10.36 14.98 -15.60
C ALA A 157 10.48 14.13 -16.87
N VAL A 158 10.61 12.80 -16.73
CA VAL A 158 10.63 11.86 -17.86
C VAL A 158 9.33 11.94 -18.65
N TYR A 159 8.17 11.94 -17.98
CA TYR A 159 6.89 12.09 -18.66
C TYR A 159 6.76 13.42 -19.42
N ALA A 160 7.21 14.52 -18.82
CA ALA A 160 7.23 15.81 -19.49
C ALA A 160 8.16 15.82 -20.73
N ALA A 161 9.28 15.12 -20.68
CA ALA A 161 10.21 14.96 -21.79
C ALA A 161 9.61 14.11 -22.93
N ILE A 162 8.89 13.03 -22.60
CA ILE A 162 8.16 12.20 -23.57
C ILE A 162 7.08 13.03 -24.25
N ARG A 163 6.28 13.79 -23.50
CA ARG A 163 5.24 14.67 -24.06
C ARG A 163 5.81 15.72 -25.03
N LYS A 164 7.00 16.24 -24.75
CA LYS A 164 7.69 17.20 -25.62
C LYS A 164 8.45 16.54 -26.78
N GLY A 165 8.36 15.22 -26.96
CA GLY A 165 9.05 14.48 -28.01
C GLY A 165 10.58 14.42 -27.86
N LYS A 166 11.09 14.75 -26.66
CA LYS A 166 12.55 14.72 -26.39
C LYS A 166 13.05 13.31 -26.04
N ILE A 167 12.16 12.40 -25.62
CA ILE A 167 12.43 10.99 -25.36
C ILE A 167 11.42 10.17 -26.15
N LYS A 168 11.88 9.17 -26.88
CA LYS A 168 11.01 8.18 -27.56
C LYS A 168 10.93 6.92 -26.68
N ILE A 169 9.73 6.38 -26.51
CA ILE A 169 9.47 5.08 -25.90
C ILE A 169 9.34 4.05 -27.01
#